data_bcd78b7e9cf67f208f71d543dac09e3b
#
_entry.id   bcd78b7e9cf67f208f71d543dac09e3b
#
_cell.length_a   1.000
_cell.length_b   1.000
_cell.length_c   1.000
_cell.angle_alpha   90.00
_cell.angle_beta   90.00
_cell.angle_gamma   90.00
#
_symmetry.space_group_name_H-M   'P 1'
#
loop_
_entity.id
_entity.type
_entity.pdbx_description
1 polymer ?
#
loop_
_entity_poly.entity_id
_entity_poly.type
_entity_poly.pdbx_seq_one_letter_code
_entity_poly.pdbx_strand_id
1 'polypeptide(L)'
;MLHNIYENEDIRLTLKKLIGNLPTVTILVGERGVGKKHVAYNFIDEIYSGRYSGKLDSLLDIKYLESDTKTFKLSLVDEIKKTFLNTPFELDKKFYILRNADLMNKEAANACLKMFEDSPPFNHFILLVENQDMLLPTITSRSVLLSVNPLKDVGKYAPHLDKITLKVIGGCLGLVDKYKEIDLKKLYNSTANLIINFEKITYGDIIMWMGKHEEYEIPLLVNMLNIVSIDLIRQGKSSRNARLFLNSCKEMRDKMKINLSQKMHFKFGVIQNKFLLKD
;
A
#
# COMPACT_ATOMS: atom_id res chain seq x y z
N MET A 1 -5.78 -18.98 7.35
CA MET A 1 -4.53 -19.65 6.89
C MET A 1 -3.40 -18.67 6.54
N LEU A 2 -3.28 -17.54 7.21
CA LEU A 2 -2.24 -16.51 6.94
C LEU A 2 -1.37 -16.24 8.17
N HIS A 3 -1.32 -17.18 9.12
CA HIS A 3 -0.63 -17.02 10.41
C HIS A 3 0.91 -16.95 10.35
N ASN A 4 1.55 -17.10 9.19
CA ASN A 4 3.02 -17.17 9.09
C ASN A 4 3.62 -16.28 8.00
N ILE A 5 2.98 -15.17 7.61
CA ILE A 5 3.57 -14.25 6.62
C ILE A 5 4.51 -13.25 7.30
N TYR A 6 5.44 -13.75 8.12
CA TYR A 6 6.54 -12.97 8.65
C TYR A 6 7.86 -13.38 8.01
N GLU A 7 8.04 -13.08 6.72
CA GLU A 7 9.38 -13.16 6.13
C GLU A 7 10.27 -11.95 6.53
N ASN A 8 9.69 -10.97 7.20
CA ASN A 8 10.44 -9.81 7.67
C ASN A 8 10.89 -10.07 9.11
N GLU A 9 11.95 -10.85 9.26
CA GLU A 9 12.53 -11.20 10.57
C GLU A 9 12.85 -9.95 11.41
N ASP A 10 13.28 -8.88 10.75
CA ASP A 10 13.62 -7.61 11.42
C ASP A 10 12.40 -6.97 12.09
N ILE A 11 11.23 -6.94 11.40
CA ILE A 11 9.99 -6.43 11.98
C ILE A 11 9.55 -7.30 13.15
N ARG A 12 9.59 -8.62 12.98
CA ARG A 12 9.19 -9.56 14.01
C ARG A 12 10.03 -9.41 15.27
N LEU A 13 11.34 -9.30 15.13
CA LEU A 13 12.26 -9.11 16.26
C LEU A 13 12.01 -7.76 16.95
N THR A 14 11.74 -6.71 16.17
CA THR A 14 11.44 -5.38 16.72
C THR A 14 10.09 -5.39 17.43
N LEU A 15 9.04 -5.96 16.85
CA LEU A 15 7.73 -6.09 17.49
C LEU A 15 7.80 -6.88 18.80
N LYS A 16 8.57 -7.98 18.82
CA LYS A 16 8.79 -8.74 20.06
C LYS A 16 9.45 -7.93 21.17
N LYS A 17 10.40 -7.06 20.84
CA LYS A 17 11.00 -6.14 21.84
C LYS A 17 9.98 -5.13 22.39
N LEU A 18 9.01 -4.73 21.59
CA LEU A 18 7.96 -3.79 22.02
C LEU A 18 6.93 -4.41 22.96
N ILE A 19 6.76 -5.74 22.97
CA ILE A 19 5.76 -6.43 23.81
C ILE A 19 5.98 -6.10 25.31
N GLY A 20 7.23 -5.98 25.75
CA GLY A 20 7.56 -5.67 27.15
C GLY A 20 7.32 -4.21 27.54
N ASN A 21 7.28 -3.29 26.58
CA ASN A 21 7.03 -1.86 26.78
C ASN A 21 6.32 -1.31 25.54
N LEU A 22 5.00 -1.52 25.48
CA LEU A 22 4.20 -1.11 24.34
C LEU A 22 4.14 0.41 24.21
N PRO A 23 4.51 0.97 23.06
CA PRO A 23 4.38 2.41 22.83
C PRO A 23 2.89 2.78 22.69
N THR A 24 2.55 4.01 23.05
CA THR A 24 1.21 4.55 22.82
C THR A 24 0.85 4.52 21.33
N VAL A 25 1.81 4.85 20.45
CA VAL A 25 1.60 4.87 19.00
C VAL A 25 2.67 4.08 18.26
N THR A 26 2.24 3.14 17.42
CA THR A 26 3.09 2.41 16.47
C THR A 26 2.64 2.74 15.06
N ILE A 27 3.58 3.08 14.18
CA ILE A 27 3.31 3.36 12.76
C ILE A 27 3.84 2.21 11.92
N LEU A 28 2.98 1.56 11.14
CA LEU A 28 3.36 0.56 10.15
C LEU A 28 3.34 1.21 8.75
N VAL A 29 4.53 1.43 8.18
CA VAL A 29 4.70 2.04 6.86
C VAL A 29 4.92 0.97 5.81
N GLY A 30 4.29 1.09 4.65
CA GLY A 30 4.54 0.19 3.52
C GLY A 30 3.53 0.35 2.40
N GLU A 31 3.82 -0.23 1.26
CA GLU A 31 2.98 -0.14 0.08
C GLU A 31 1.57 -0.72 0.32
N ARG A 32 0.63 -0.30 -0.53
CA ARG A 32 -0.74 -0.84 -0.50
C ARG A 32 -0.72 -2.35 -0.78
N GLY A 33 -1.46 -3.11 0.03
CA GLY A 33 -1.54 -4.58 -0.12
C GLY A 33 -0.36 -5.37 0.46
N VAL A 34 0.66 -4.71 1.04
CA VAL A 34 1.83 -5.38 1.64
C VAL A 34 1.51 -6.22 2.88
N GLY A 35 0.31 -6.08 3.45
CA GLY A 35 -0.11 -6.85 4.61
C GLY A 35 -0.01 -6.13 5.96
N LYS A 36 0.05 -4.79 5.97
CA LYS A 36 0.11 -3.99 7.23
C LYS A 36 -0.97 -4.37 8.25
N LYS A 37 -2.21 -4.60 7.79
CA LYS A 37 -3.29 -5.06 8.67
C LYS A 37 -2.94 -6.39 9.34
N HIS A 38 -2.44 -7.36 8.58
CA HIS A 38 -2.02 -8.66 9.13
C HIS A 38 -0.88 -8.52 10.12
N VAL A 39 0.10 -7.64 9.85
CA VAL A 39 1.20 -7.36 10.79
C VAL A 39 0.64 -6.80 12.11
N ALA A 40 -0.31 -5.86 12.05
CA ALA A 40 -0.94 -5.29 13.24
C ALA A 40 -1.68 -6.37 14.07
N TYR A 41 -2.51 -7.19 13.43
CA TYR A 41 -3.25 -8.26 14.13
C TYR A 41 -2.33 -9.33 14.70
N ASN A 42 -1.31 -9.74 13.97
CA ASN A 42 -0.34 -10.71 14.47
C ASN A 42 0.48 -10.15 15.63
N PHE A 43 0.80 -8.86 15.61
CA PHE A 43 1.46 -8.21 16.74
C PHE A 43 0.58 -8.26 18.00
N ILE A 44 -0.71 -7.94 17.87
CA ILE A 44 -1.66 -8.04 18.99
C ILE A 44 -1.78 -9.49 19.46
N ASP A 45 -1.87 -10.46 18.55
CA ASP A 45 -1.94 -11.89 18.91
C ASP A 45 -0.69 -12.37 19.66
N GLU A 46 0.51 -11.90 19.26
CA GLU A 46 1.76 -12.22 19.98
C GLU A 46 1.80 -11.63 21.39
N ILE A 47 1.22 -10.44 21.63
CA ILE A 47 1.11 -9.86 22.98
C ILE A 47 0.35 -10.83 23.91
N TYR A 48 -0.64 -11.53 23.40
CA TYR A 48 -1.46 -12.49 24.14
C TYR A 48 -1.03 -13.95 23.90
N SER A 49 0.17 -14.18 23.41
CA SER A 49 0.75 -15.53 23.19
C SER A 49 -0.12 -16.42 22.30
N GLY A 50 -0.77 -15.86 21.29
CA GLY A 50 -1.61 -16.57 20.33
C GLY A 50 -2.99 -17.01 20.86
N ARG A 51 -3.37 -16.55 22.06
CA ARG A 51 -4.64 -16.94 22.71
C ARG A 51 -5.87 -16.58 21.89
N TYR A 52 -5.83 -15.50 21.12
CA TYR A 52 -6.95 -14.96 20.35
C TYR A 52 -6.81 -15.15 18.85
N SER A 53 -5.94 -16.04 18.41
CA SER A 53 -5.70 -16.32 16.99
C SER A 53 -6.99 -16.57 16.22
N GLY A 54 -7.23 -15.78 15.17
CA GLY A 54 -8.43 -15.86 14.32
C GLY A 54 -9.71 -15.26 14.93
N LYS A 55 -9.66 -14.65 16.12
CA LYS A 55 -10.81 -14.04 16.80
C LYS A 55 -10.65 -12.55 17.09
N LEU A 56 -9.50 -11.97 16.77
CA LEU A 56 -9.17 -10.58 17.11
C LEU A 56 -10.17 -9.55 16.53
N ASP A 57 -10.70 -9.80 15.33
CA ASP A 57 -11.69 -8.91 14.70
C ASP A 57 -13.03 -8.85 15.46
N SER A 58 -13.31 -9.82 16.34
CA SER A 58 -14.56 -9.90 17.14
C SER A 58 -14.43 -9.32 18.54
N LEU A 59 -13.21 -8.98 19.00
CA LEU A 59 -12.98 -8.44 20.33
C LEU A 59 -13.38 -6.96 20.42
N LEU A 60 -14.12 -6.60 21.47
CA LEU A 60 -14.60 -5.22 21.69
C LEU A 60 -13.46 -4.21 21.95
N ASP A 61 -12.33 -4.70 22.45
CA ASP A 61 -11.15 -3.88 22.76
C ASP A 61 -10.23 -3.67 21.56
N ILE A 62 -10.56 -4.23 20.39
CA ILE A 62 -9.84 -4.01 19.14
C ILE A 62 -10.75 -3.30 18.14
N LYS A 63 -10.41 -2.07 17.80
CA LYS A 63 -11.14 -1.27 16.82
C LYS A 63 -10.32 -1.03 15.56
N TYR A 64 -10.86 -1.51 14.44
CA TYR A 64 -10.31 -1.23 13.12
C TYR A 64 -11.12 -0.11 12.48
N LEU A 65 -10.47 1.02 12.20
CA LEU A 65 -11.08 2.20 11.63
C LEU A 65 -10.51 2.45 10.23
N GLU A 66 -11.39 2.47 9.27
CA GLU A 66 -11.06 2.74 7.87
C GLU A 66 -11.99 3.80 7.32
N SER A 67 -11.46 4.73 6.55
CA SER A 67 -12.28 5.71 5.85
C SER A 67 -12.76 5.13 4.52
N ASP A 68 -14.06 5.21 4.27
CA ASP A 68 -14.67 4.89 2.97
C ASP A 68 -14.35 5.96 1.90
N THR A 69 -13.73 7.05 2.29
CA THR A 69 -13.37 8.17 1.43
C THR A 69 -11.86 8.28 1.24
N LYS A 70 -11.45 9.15 0.28
CA LYS A 70 -10.04 9.47 0.04
C LYS A 70 -9.38 10.27 1.19
N THR A 71 -10.10 10.55 2.27
CA THR A 71 -9.63 11.37 3.38
C THR A 71 -10.04 10.73 4.70
N PHE A 72 -9.13 10.61 5.65
CA PHE A 72 -9.44 10.19 7.02
C PHE A 72 -10.06 11.36 7.78
N LYS A 73 -11.36 11.29 8.06
CA LYS A 73 -12.15 12.39 8.59
C LYS A 73 -12.15 12.43 10.13
N LEU A 74 -12.43 13.62 10.68
CA LEU A 74 -12.60 13.85 12.12
C LEU A 74 -13.67 12.93 12.75
N SER A 75 -14.72 12.56 12.01
CA SER A 75 -15.77 11.65 12.50
C SER A 75 -15.25 10.30 12.98
N LEU A 76 -14.19 9.76 12.36
CA LEU A 76 -13.54 8.53 12.80
C LEU A 76 -12.79 8.72 14.14
N VAL A 77 -12.22 9.91 14.34
CA VAL A 77 -11.59 10.28 15.62
C VAL A 77 -12.63 10.39 16.72
N ASP A 78 -13.81 10.96 16.42
CA ASP A 78 -14.92 11.07 17.38
C ASP A 78 -15.50 9.69 17.75
N GLU A 79 -15.41 8.72 16.85
CA GLU A 79 -15.76 7.33 17.17
C GLU A 79 -14.80 6.72 18.20
N ILE A 80 -13.50 7.00 18.10
CA ILE A 80 -12.51 6.58 19.10
C ILE A 80 -12.82 7.24 20.45
N LYS A 81 -13.10 8.54 20.48
CA LYS A 81 -13.37 9.30 21.70
C LYS A 81 -14.52 8.72 22.54
N LYS A 82 -15.53 8.11 21.91
CA LYS A 82 -16.66 7.48 22.62
C LYS A 82 -16.23 6.36 23.58
N THR A 83 -15.11 5.71 23.30
CA THR A 83 -14.62 4.57 24.09
C THR A 83 -13.23 4.78 24.69
N PHE A 84 -12.62 5.92 24.40
CA PHE A 84 -11.23 6.24 24.73
C PHE A 84 -10.92 6.19 26.23
N LEU A 85 -11.80 6.74 27.07
CA LEU A 85 -11.64 6.78 28.52
C LEU A 85 -12.15 5.52 29.25
N ASN A 86 -12.91 4.66 28.56
CA ASN A 86 -13.43 3.44 29.16
C ASN A 86 -12.30 2.43 29.35
N THR A 87 -12.30 1.72 30.47
CA THR A 87 -11.38 0.58 30.67
C THR A 87 -11.63 -0.53 29.64
N PRO A 88 -10.62 -1.34 29.32
CA PRO A 88 -10.79 -2.53 28.47
C PRO A 88 -11.82 -3.50 29.07
N PHE A 89 -12.51 -4.26 28.22
CA PHE A 89 -13.57 -5.16 28.61
C PHE A 89 -13.13 -6.64 28.59
N GLU A 90 -12.52 -7.10 27.50
CA GLU A 90 -12.11 -8.50 27.28
C GLU A 90 -10.59 -8.69 27.45
N LEU A 91 -9.82 -7.64 27.17
CA LEU A 91 -8.36 -7.62 27.25
C LEU A 91 -7.92 -6.73 28.43
N ASP A 92 -6.62 -6.68 28.71
CA ASP A 92 -6.01 -5.69 29.61
C ASP A 92 -5.62 -4.40 28.89
N LYS A 93 -5.73 -4.37 27.55
CA LYS A 93 -5.38 -3.26 26.67
C LYS A 93 -6.41 -3.06 25.57
N LYS A 94 -6.47 -1.83 25.05
CA LYS A 94 -7.27 -1.47 23.87
C LYS A 94 -6.38 -1.14 22.70
N PHE A 95 -6.75 -1.61 21.51
CA PHE A 95 -6.04 -1.37 20.28
C PHE A 95 -6.94 -0.64 19.27
N TYR A 96 -6.47 0.50 18.81
CA TYR A 96 -7.09 1.28 17.75
C TYR A 96 -6.22 1.20 16.50
N ILE A 97 -6.67 0.47 15.50
CA ILE A 97 -5.96 0.30 14.22
C ILE A 97 -6.56 1.29 13.22
N LEU A 98 -5.79 2.30 12.83
CA LEU A 98 -6.22 3.37 11.93
C LEU A 98 -5.61 3.14 10.53
N ARG A 99 -6.44 2.71 9.59
CA ARG A 99 -6.00 2.53 8.20
C ARG A 99 -6.00 3.85 7.45
N ASN A 100 -5.02 4.01 6.55
CA ASN A 100 -4.81 5.22 5.75
C ASN A 100 -4.65 6.47 6.62
N ALA A 101 -3.92 6.36 7.73
CA ALA A 101 -3.69 7.45 8.67
C ALA A 101 -2.89 8.61 8.04
N ASP A 102 -2.14 8.36 6.99
CA ASP A 102 -1.47 9.36 6.13
C ASP A 102 -2.44 10.23 5.31
N LEU A 103 -3.72 9.86 5.23
CA LEU A 103 -4.77 10.64 4.58
C LEU A 103 -5.60 11.49 5.57
N MET A 104 -5.15 11.61 6.82
CA MET A 104 -5.80 12.50 7.79
C MET A 104 -5.79 13.94 7.32
N ASN A 105 -6.95 14.60 7.40
CA ASN A 105 -6.97 16.04 7.27
C ASN A 105 -6.35 16.68 8.53
N LYS A 106 -5.99 17.96 8.44
CA LYS A 106 -5.30 18.69 9.53
C LYS A 106 -6.06 18.65 10.85
N GLU A 107 -7.39 18.69 10.80
CA GLU A 107 -8.25 18.65 11.98
C GLU A 107 -8.21 17.27 12.67
N ALA A 108 -8.35 16.18 11.89
CA ALA A 108 -8.25 14.81 12.39
C ALA A 108 -6.87 14.53 12.97
N ALA A 109 -5.80 14.95 12.28
CA ALA A 109 -4.43 14.74 12.74
C ALA A 109 -4.15 15.46 14.07
N ASN A 110 -4.61 16.72 14.24
CA ASN A 110 -4.47 17.46 15.50
C ASN A 110 -5.32 16.85 16.63
N ALA A 111 -6.52 16.34 16.31
CA ALA A 111 -7.36 15.67 17.29
C ALA A 111 -6.72 14.34 17.76
N CYS A 112 -6.14 13.56 16.83
CA CYS A 112 -5.36 12.37 17.16
C CYS A 112 -4.15 12.69 18.04
N LEU A 113 -3.40 13.76 17.71
CA LEU A 113 -2.22 14.15 18.48
C LEU A 113 -2.57 14.39 19.95
N LYS A 114 -3.62 15.19 20.24
CA LYS A 114 -4.09 15.40 21.62
C LYS A 114 -4.48 14.09 22.30
N MET A 115 -5.16 13.22 21.57
CA MET A 115 -5.57 11.91 22.10
C MET A 115 -4.37 11.00 22.39
N PHE A 116 -3.30 11.06 21.59
CA PHE A 116 -2.08 10.29 21.84
C PHE A 116 -1.31 10.81 23.07
N GLU A 117 -1.31 12.13 23.30
CA GLU A 117 -0.67 12.78 24.45
C GLU A 117 -1.42 12.48 25.76
N ASP A 118 -2.75 12.53 25.74
CA ASP A 118 -3.61 12.33 26.91
C ASP A 118 -4.06 10.87 27.08
N SER A 119 -3.40 9.91 26.40
CA SER A 119 -3.86 8.54 26.34
C SER A 119 -3.71 7.79 27.67
N PRO A 120 -4.80 7.14 28.16
CA PRO A 120 -4.65 6.15 29.20
C PRO A 120 -3.63 5.06 28.85
N PRO A 121 -2.88 4.51 29.82
CA PRO A 121 -1.79 3.57 29.55
C PRO A 121 -2.24 2.23 28.96
N PHE A 122 -3.52 1.94 28.97
CA PHE A 122 -4.08 0.74 28.35
C PHE A 122 -4.49 0.93 26.89
N ASN A 123 -4.44 2.15 26.33
CA ASN A 123 -4.74 2.40 24.93
C ASN A 123 -3.46 2.38 24.07
N HIS A 124 -3.53 1.65 22.97
CA HIS A 124 -2.46 1.57 21.97
C HIS A 124 -3.02 1.84 20.57
N PHE A 125 -2.33 2.69 19.82
CA PHE A 125 -2.71 3.08 18.46
C PHE A 125 -1.75 2.48 17.46
N ILE A 126 -2.28 1.84 16.41
CA ILE A 126 -1.49 1.29 15.31
C ILE A 126 -1.92 2.00 14.04
N LEU A 127 -1.07 2.88 13.52
CA LEU A 127 -1.32 3.65 12.30
C LEU A 127 -0.80 2.87 11.10
N LEU A 128 -1.67 2.57 10.13
CA LEU A 128 -1.28 1.92 8.88
C LEU A 128 -1.18 3.00 7.81
N VAL A 129 0.03 3.25 7.28
CA VAL A 129 0.31 4.33 6.34
C VAL A 129 1.05 3.82 5.10
N GLU A 130 0.84 4.48 3.97
CA GLU A 130 1.60 4.24 2.74
C GLU A 130 2.79 5.19 2.63
N ASN A 131 2.61 6.45 3.06
CA ASN A 131 3.65 7.47 3.04
C ASN A 131 3.74 8.20 4.39
N GLN A 132 4.84 7.98 5.12
CA GLN A 132 5.06 8.63 6.42
C GLN A 132 5.22 10.15 6.33
N ASP A 133 5.68 10.69 5.19
CA ASP A 133 5.92 12.13 5.01
C ASP A 133 4.61 12.94 4.96
N MET A 134 3.47 12.25 4.82
CA MET A 134 2.14 12.86 4.89
C MET A 134 1.62 13.02 6.32
N LEU A 135 2.26 12.36 7.30
CA LEU A 135 1.92 12.52 8.71
C LEU A 135 2.53 13.80 9.29
N LEU A 136 1.88 14.35 10.29
CA LEU A 136 2.46 15.47 11.05
C LEU A 136 3.76 15.02 11.73
N PRO A 137 4.86 15.82 11.66
CA PRO A 137 6.11 15.52 12.35
C PRO A 137 5.95 15.30 13.86
N THR A 138 4.95 15.94 14.46
CA THR A 138 4.59 15.79 15.88
C THR A 138 4.02 14.40 16.20
N ILE A 139 3.36 13.73 15.26
CA ILE A 139 2.91 12.34 15.41
C ILE A 139 4.09 11.38 15.26
N THR A 140 4.90 11.55 14.23
CA THR A 140 6.04 10.65 13.95
C THR A 140 7.08 10.70 15.06
N SER A 141 7.35 11.87 15.67
CA SER A 141 8.33 12.03 16.75
C SER A 141 7.94 11.32 18.07
N ARG A 142 6.66 10.99 18.25
CA ARG A 142 6.11 10.30 19.44
C ARG A 142 5.74 8.84 19.18
N SER A 143 6.11 8.33 18.00
CA SER A 143 5.70 7.01 17.55
C SER A 143 6.90 6.10 17.29
N VAL A 144 6.71 4.80 17.44
CA VAL A 144 7.64 3.81 16.92
C VAL A 144 7.27 3.50 15.46
N LEU A 145 8.20 3.72 14.55
CA LEU A 145 8.00 3.54 13.11
C LEU A 145 8.63 2.22 12.65
N LEU A 146 7.84 1.41 11.94
CA LEU A 146 8.23 0.10 11.42
C LEU A 146 7.87 0.01 9.92
N SER A 147 8.84 -0.36 9.10
CA SER A 147 8.64 -0.53 7.66
C SER A 147 8.20 -1.96 7.33
N VAL A 148 7.02 -2.11 6.74
CA VAL A 148 6.49 -3.39 6.25
C VAL A 148 6.83 -3.53 4.78
N ASN A 149 7.76 -4.43 4.47
CA ASN A 149 8.24 -4.64 3.10
C ASN A 149 7.45 -5.73 2.38
N PRO A 150 7.35 -5.66 1.03
CA PRO A 150 6.79 -6.74 0.22
C PRO A 150 7.52 -8.08 0.43
N LEU A 151 6.78 -9.17 0.29
CA LEU A 151 7.34 -10.52 0.38
C LEU A 151 8.36 -10.76 -0.74
N LYS A 152 9.52 -11.34 -0.40
CA LYS A 152 10.58 -11.65 -1.37
C LYS A 152 10.15 -12.78 -2.31
N ASP A 153 9.53 -13.83 -1.77
CA ASP A 153 9.05 -14.99 -2.54
C ASP A 153 7.53 -15.17 -2.38
N VAL A 154 6.78 -14.46 -3.19
CA VAL A 154 5.31 -14.55 -3.20
C VAL A 154 4.85 -15.91 -3.71
N GLY A 155 5.59 -16.54 -4.62
CA GLY A 155 5.23 -17.84 -5.18
C GLY A 155 5.09 -18.93 -4.12
N LYS A 156 5.84 -18.84 -3.03
CA LYS A 156 5.74 -19.74 -1.88
C LYS A 156 4.35 -19.68 -1.19
N TYR A 157 3.75 -18.47 -1.15
CA TYR A 157 2.48 -18.23 -0.46
C TYR A 157 1.27 -18.26 -1.40
N ALA A 158 1.49 -18.08 -2.70
CA ALA A 158 0.48 -18.10 -3.73
C ALA A 158 0.90 -18.92 -4.97
N PRO A 159 1.18 -20.23 -4.81
CA PRO A 159 1.71 -21.08 -5.87
C PRO A 159 0.72 -21.29 -7.04
N HIS A 160 -0.56 -20.96 -6.83
CA HIS A 160 -1.61 -21.06 -7.84
C HIS A 160 -1.65 -19.87 -8.81
N LEU A 161 -0.89 -18.80 -8.51
CA LEU A 161 -0.88 -17.61 -9.35
C LEU A 161 0.11 -17.76 -10.51
N ASP A 162 -0.25 -17.22 -11.67
CA ASP A 162 0.62 -17.18 -12.84
C ASP A 162 1.77 -16.15 -12.66
N LYS A 163 2.81 -16.29 -13.49
CA LYS A 163 4.03 -15.45 -13.40
C LYS A 163 3.76 -13.95 -13.62
N ILE A 164 2.76 -13.58 -14.43
CA ILE A 164 2.44 -12.17 -14.67
C ILE A 164 1.77 -11.60 -13.43
N THR A 165 0.79 -12.29 -12.87
CA THR A 165 0.13 -11.92 -11.63
C THR A 165 1.14 -11.75 -10.49
N LEU A 166 2.05 -12.71 -10.30
CA LEU A 166 3.11 -12.61 -9.28
C LEU A 166 3.99 -11.37 -9.46
N LYS A 167 4.35 -11.00 -10.70
CA LYS A 167 5.09 -9.78 -10.97
C LYS A 167 4.28 -8.51 -10.66
N VAL A 168 3.01 -8.50 -11.04
CA VAL A 168 2.12 -7.33 -10.85
C VAL A 168 1.88 -7.04 -9.38
N ILE A 169 1.65 -8.06 -8.56
CA ILE A 169 1.45 -7.88 -7.11
C ILE A 169 2.75 -7.57 -6.37
N GLY A 170 3.93 -7.88 -6.94
CA GLY A 170 5.24 -7.44 -6.45
C GLY A 170 5.53 -7.76 -4.98
N GLY A 171 5.00 -8.86 -4.44
CA GLY A 171 5.14 -9.19 -3.02
C GLY A 171 3.96 -8.74 -2.15
N CYS A 172 3.00 -8.01 -2.72
CA CYS A 172 1.84 -7.47 -2.00
C CYS A 172 0.63 -8.39 -2.15
N LEU A 173 0.55 -9.47 -1.35
CA LEU A 173 -0.53 -10.47 -1.43
C LEU A 173 -1.95 -9.88 -1.31
N GLY A 174 -2.12 -8.78 -0.58
CA GLY A 174 -3.42 -8.09 -0.49
C GLY A 174 -3.92 -7.48 -1.81
N LEU A 175 -3.11 -7.49 -2.88
CA LEU A 175 -3.52 -7.09 -4.22
C LEU A 175 -4.11 -8.25 -5.05
N VAL A 176 -3.98 -9.50 -4.59
CA VAL A 176 -4.49 -10.68 -5.32
C VAL A 176 -6.00 -10.55 -5.53
N ASP A 177 -6.76 -10.32 -4.46
CA ASP A 177 -8.21 -10.19 -4.55
C ASP A 177 -8.64 -8.99 -5.40
N LYS A 178 -7.85 -7.91 -5.36
CA LYS A 178 -8.12 -6.71 -6.14
C LYS A 178 -8.01 -6.95 -7.65
N TYR A 179 -7.08 -7.80 -8.06
CA TYR A 179 -6.79 -8.01 -9.48
C TYR A 179 -7.30 -9.35 -10.03
N LYS A 180 -8.02 -10.14 -9.24
CA LYS A 180 -8.52 -11.48 -9.64
C LYS A 180 -9.46 -11.44 -10.84
N GLU A 181 -10.25 -10.37 -11.01
CA GLU A 181 -11.21 -10.20 -12.12
C GLU A 181 -10.55 -9.57 -13.37
N ILE A 182 -9.28 -9.18 -13.30
CA ILE A 182 -8.56 -8.52 -14.38
C ILE A 182 -7.78 -9.57 -15.18
N ASP A 183 -7.96 -9.61 -16.51
CA ASP A 183 -7.09 -10.39 -17.39
C ASP A 183 -5.73 -9.71 -17.57
N LEU A 184 -4.87 -9.91 -16.55
CA LEU A 184 -3.51 -9.34 -16.50
C LEU A 184 -2.64 -9.81 -17.66
N LYS A 185 -2.88 -11.02 -18.21
CA LYS A 185 -2.16 -11.55 -19.37
C LYS A 185 -2.52 -10.77 -20.64
N LYS A 186 -3.80 -10.47 -20.84
CA LYS A 186 -4.26 -9.64 -21.96
C LYS A 186 -3.70 -8.23 -21.86
N LEU A 187 -3.73 -7.63 -20.68
CA LEU A 187 -3.16 -6.31 -20.41
C LEU A 187 -1.65 -6.30 -20.66
N TYR A 188 -0.91 -7.32 -20.21
CA TYR A 188 0.52 -7.48 -20.46
C TYR A 188 0.82 -7.52 -21.98
N ASN A 189 0.11 -8.36 -22.73
CA ASN A 189 0.32 -8.50 -24.19
C ASN A 189 0.01 -7.20 -24.93
N SER A 190 -1.08 -6.52 -24.57
CA SER A 190 -1.46 -5.22 -25.14
C SER A 190 -0.39 -4.16 -24.87
N THR A 191 0.15 -4.12 -23.65
CA THR A 191 1.23 -3.20 -23.26
C THR A 191 2.54 -3.53 -23.98
N ALA A 192 2.88 -4.81 -24.15
CA ALA A 192 4.05 -5.25 -24.89
C ALA A 192 3.97 -4.83 -26.37
N ASN A 193 2.83 -5.00 -27.00
CA ASN A 193 2.61 -4.55 -28.37
C ASN A 193 2.73 -3.04 -28.52
N LEU A 194 2.23 -2.25 -27.56
CA LEU A 194 2.42 -0.80 -27.52
C LEU A 194 3.91 -0.45 -27.53
N ILE A 195 4.70 -1.03 -26.63
CA ILE A 195 6.11 -0.69 -26.44
C ILE A 195 6.94 -1.15 -27.66
N ILE A 196 6.73 -2.39 -28.15
CA ILE A 196 7.47 -2.95 -29.27
C ILE A 196 7.28 -2.12 -30.55
N ASN A 197 6.04 -1.72 -30.82
CA ASN A 197 5.68 -1.00 -32.04
C ASN A 197 5.70 0.53 -31.87
N PHE A 198 6.20 1.05 -30.75
CA PHE A 198 6.04 2.46 -30.38
C PHE A 198 6.57 3.45 -31.42
N GLU A 199 7.62 3.11 -32.15
CA GLU A 199 8.16 3.95 -33.24
C GLU A 199 7.19 4.06 -34.43
N LYS A 200 6.41 3.00 -34.70
CA LYS A 200 5.54 2.88 -35.88
C LYS A 200 4.13 3.39 -35.63
N ILE A 201 3.64 3.38 -34.39
CA ILE A 201 2.28 3.78 -34.05
C ILE A 201 2.11 5.29 -34.05
N THR A 202 0.90 5.76 -34.33
CA THR A 202 0.52 7.17 -34.32
C THR A 202 0.11 7.64 -32.92
N TYR A 203 -0.04 8.95 -32.72
CA TYR A 203 -0.66 9.50 -31.50
C TYR A 203 -2.09 9.00 -31.30
N GLY A 204 -2.83 8.82 -32.40
CA GLY A 204 -4.18 8.26 -32.37
C GLY A 204 -4.21 6.85 -31.80
N ASP A 205 -3.26 6.00 -32.18
CA ASP A 205 -3.13 4.64 -31.65
C ASP A 205 -2.84 4.63 -30.16
N ILE A 206 -2.01 5.56 -29.66
CA ILE A 206 -1.71 5.73 -28.23
C ILE A 206 -2.97 6.12 -27.46
N ILE A 207 -3.74 7.11 -27.98
CA ILE A 207 -4.99 7.55 -27.38
C ILE A 207 -5.99 6.43 -27.36
N MET A 208 -6.08 5.64 -28.45
CA MET A 208 -6.97 4.48 -28.55
C MET A 208 -6.58 3.38 -27.55
N TRP A 209 -5.27 3.11 -27.37
CA TRP A 209 -4.79 2.18 -26.35
C TRP A 209 -5.19 2.63 -24.94
N MET A 210 -5.00 3.94 -24.63
CA MET A 210 -5.43 4.51 -23.35
C MET A 210 -6.94 4.38 -23.13
N GLY A 211 -7.76 4.64 -24.14
CA GLY A 211 -9.21 4.51 -24.07
C GLY A 211 -9.66 3.07 -23.81
N LYS A 212 -9.01 2.09 -24.43
CA LYS A 212 -9.30 0.65 -24.21
C LYS A 212 -8.97 0.18 -22.79
N HIS A 213 -8.13 0.92 -22.06
CA HIS A 213 -7.66 0.57 -20.72
C HIS A 213 -8.06 1.61 -19.67
N GLU A 214 -9.04 2.47 -19.99
CA GLU A 214 -9.50 3.55 -19.11
C GLU A 214 -10.19 3.03 -17.83
N GLU A 215 -10.70 1.80 -17.86
CA GLU A 215 -11.31 1.11 -16.73
C GLU A 215 -10.29 0.72 -15.65
N TYR A 216 -9.01 0.59 -16.01
CA TYR A 216 -7.97 0.19 -15.08
C TYR A 216 -7.43 1.37 -14.29
N GLU A 217 -7.10 1.11 -13.02
CA GLU A 217 -6.43 2.12 -12.19
C GLU A 217 -5.06 2.50 -12.75
N ILE A 218 -4.74 3.79 -12.71
CA ILE A 218 -3.46 4.32 -13.22
C ILE A 218 -2.24 3.64 -12.58
N PRO A 219 -2.19 3.39 -11.26
CA PRO A 219 -1.07 2.66 -10.66
C PRO A 219 -0.84 1.28 -11.28
N LEU A 220 -1.90 0.55 -11.63
CA LEU A 220 -1.78 -0.74 -12.33
C LEU A 220 -1.19 -0.57 -13.72
N LEU A 221 -1.64 0.41 -14.50
CA LEU A 221 -1.14 0.67 -15.85
C LEU A 221 0.35 1.06 -15.82
N VAL A 222 0.76 1.93 -14.90
CA VAL A 222 2.17 2.32 -14.73
C VAL A 222 3.02 1.13 -14.30
N ASN A 223 2.51 0.29 -13.39
CA ASN A 223 3.21 -0.93 -12.99
C ASN A 223 3.34 -1.92 -14.15
N MET A 224 2.30 -2.08 -14.95
CA MET A 224 2.34 -2.95 -16.14
C MET A 224 3.35 -2.45 -17.18
N LEU A 225 3.37 -1.16 -17.48
CA LEU A 225 4.39 -0.55 -18.37
C LEU A 225 5.81 -0.82 -17.85
N ASN A 226 6.04 -0.69 -16.54
CA ASN A 226 7.33 -0.94 -15.92
C ASN A 226 7.75 -2.41 -16.04
N ILE A 227 6.86 -3.36 -15.71
CA ILE A 227 7.12 -4.81 -15.78
C ILE A 227 7.45 -5.24 -17.20
N VAL A 228 6.61 -4.84 -18.16
CA VAL A 228 6.81 -5.19 -19.58
C VAL A 228 8.11 -4.59 -20.12
N SER A 229 8.42 -3.35 -19.76
CA SER A 229 9.68 -2.71 -20.17
C SER A 229 10.91 -3.48 -19.68
N ILE A 230 10.91 -3.89 -18.41
CA ILE A 230 11.99 -4.71 -17.83
C ILE A 230 12.10 -6.07 -18.56
N ASP A 231 10.98 -6.73 -18.82
CA ASP A 231 10.97 -8.02 -19.51
C ASP A 231 11.48 -7.91 -20.95
N LEU A 232 11.09 -6.87 -21.69
CA LEU A 232 11.56 -6.63 -23.05
C LEU A 232 13.07 -6.34 -23.10
N ILE A 233 13.58 -5.56 -22.15
CA ILE A 233 15.02 -5.30 -22.02
C ILE A 233 15.78 -6.60 -21.76
N ARG A 234 15.30 -7.43 -20.85
CA ARG A 234 15.92 -8.74 -20.53
C ARG A 234 15.90 -9.72 -21.70
N GLN A 235 14.89 -9.61 -22.57
CA GLN A 235 14.77 -10.42 -23.79
C GLN A 235 15.55 -9.84 -24.99
N GLY A 236 16.19 -8.69 -24.83
CA GLY A 236 16.88 -7.97 -25.93
C GLY A 236 15.95 -7.39 -26.99
N LYS A 237 14.62 -7.31 -26.72
CA LYS A 237 13.62 -6.82 -27.64
C LYS A 237 13.33 -5.35 -27.38
N SER A 238 13.30 -4.53 -28.45
CA SER A 238 12.93 -3.10 -28.40
C SER A 238 13.57 -2.32 -27.25
N SER A 239 14.86 -2.55 -26.99
CA SER A 239 15.56 -2.02 -25.80
C SER A 239 15.49 -0.50 -25.68
N ARG A 240 15.49 0.26 -26.81
CA ARG A 240 15.35 1.73 -26.81
C ARG A 240 13.99 2.16 -26.26
N ASN A 241 12.90 1.66 -26.85
CA ASN A 241 11.54 2.00 -26.46
C ASN A 241 11.26 1.58 -25.01
N ALA A 242 11.66 0.36 -24.63
CA ALA A 242 11.48 -0.16 -23.28
C ALA A 242 12.20 0.70 -22.23
N ARG A 243 13.41 1.21 -22.51
CA ARG A 243 14.14 2.13 -21.62
C ARG A 243 13.43 3.48 -21.47
N LEU A 244 12.88 4.05 -22.56
CA LEU A 244 12.08 5.28 -22.50
C LEU A 244 10.89 5.11 -21.57
N PHE A 245 10.11 4.03 -21.74
CA PHE A 245 8.98 3.75 -20.87
C PHE A 245 9.38 3.50 -19.43
N LEU A 246 10.50 2.82 -19.18
CA LEU A 246 11.01 2.57 -17.83
C LEU A 246 11.35 3.89 -17.10
N ASN A 247 12.02 4.82 -17.78
CA ASN A 247 12.34 6.14 -17.22
C ASN A 247 11.05 6.94 -16.92
N SER A 248 10.11 6.98 -17.88
CA SER A 248 8.83 7.66 -17.68
C SER A 248 8.00 7.06 -16.56
N CYS A 249 8.03 5.74 -16.37
CA CYS A 249 7.35 5.10 -15.24
C CYS A 249 7.89 5.57 -13.89
N LYS A 250 9.19 5.83 -13.78
CA LYS A 250 9.81 6.40 -12.57
C LYS A 250 9.26 7.80 -12.30
N GLU A 251 9.30 8.69 -13.29
CA GLU A 251 8.78 10.05 -13.17
C GLU A 251 7.27 10.08 -12.85
N MET A 252 6.48 9.21 -13.51
CA MET A 252 5.05 9.11 -13.24
C MET A 252 4.78 8.69 -11.79
N ARG A 253 5.53 7.71 -11.26
CA ARG A 253 5.38 7.28 -9.85
C ARG A 253 5.71 8.38 -8.87
N ASP A 254 6.77 9.14 -9.11
CA ASP A 254 7.16 10.25 -8.23
C ASP A 254 6.11 11.37 -8.23
N LYS A 255 5.57 11.71 -9.41
CA LYS A 255 4.47 12.70 -9.55
C LYS A 255 3.15 12.23 -8.93
N MET A 256 2.85 10.93 -8.96
CA MET A 256 1.63 10.39 -8.33
C MET A 256 1.65 10.49 -6.80
N LYS A 257 2.81 10.50 -6.16
CA LYS A 257 2.96 10.69 -4.72
C LYS A 257 2.54 12.10 -4.26
N ILE A 258 2.53 13.09 -5.17
CA ILE A 258 2.30 14.52 -4.87
C ILE A 258 0.82 14.93 -5.08
N ASN A 259 -0.13 14.00 -5.12
CA ASN A 259 -1.58 14.28 -5.24
C ASN A 259 -2.03 15.10 -6.46
N LEU A 260 -1.27 15.10 -7.54
CA LEU A 260 -1.65 15.71 -8.81
C LEU A 260 -2.58 14.76 -9.62
N SER A 261 -3.35 15.30 -10.56
CA SER A 261 -4.27 14.51 -11.40
C SER A 261 -3.55 13.33 -12.07
N GLN A 262 -3.65 12.13 -11.47
CA GLN A 262 -2.97 10.91 -11.91
C GLN A 262 -3.24 10.61 -13.39
N LYS A 263 -4.52 10.77 -13.82
CA LYS A 263 -4.94 10.51 -15.21
C LYS A 263 -4.23 11.43 -16.21
N MET A 264 -4.03 12.70 -15.86
CA MET A 264 -3.38 13.68 -16.71
C MET A 264 -1.87 13.43 -16.82
N HIS A 265 -1.20 13.13 -15.71
CA HIS A 265 0.23 12.80 -15.71
C HIS A 265 0.55 11.50 -16.44
N PHE A 266 -0.31 10.49 -16.30
CA PHE A 266 -0.18 9.23 -17.04
C PHE A 266 -0.27 9.47 -18.56
N LYS A 267 -1.34 10.16 -19.02
CA LYS A 267 -1.54 10.49 -20.42
C LYS A 267 -0.36 11.29 -20.99
N PHE A 268 0.08 12.30 -20.26
CA PHE A 268 1.19 13.13 -20.66
C PHE A 268 2.51 12.36 -20.73
N GLY A 269 2.83 11.54 -19.74
CA GLY A 269 4.05 10.74 -19.71
C GLY A 269 4.15 9.73 -20.85
N VAL A 270 3.03 9.05 -21.20
CA VAL A 270 3.03 8.12 -22.34
C VAL A 270 3.18 8.86 -23.68
N ILE A 271 2.52 10.02 -23.85
CA ILE A 271 2.61 10.83 -25.06
C ILE A 271 4.00 11.45 -25.20
N GLN A 272 4.60 11.93 -24.10
CA GLN A 272 5.93 12.55 -24.11
C GLN A 272 7.01 11.60 -24.65
N ASN A 273 6.91 10.31 -24.38
CA ASN A 273 7.82 9.32 -24.95
C ASN A 273 7.85 9.34 -26.48
N LYS A 274 6.74 9.70 -27.14
CA LYS A 274 6.68 9.78 -28.59
C LYS A 274 7.43 11.00 -29.16
N PHE A 275 7.52 12.08 -28.40
CA PHE A 275 8.35 13.23 -28.79
C PHE A 275 9.84 12.91 -28.66
N LEU A 276 10.24 12.21 -27.59
CA LEU A 276 11.64 11.83 -27.35
C LEU A 276 12.23 10.83 -28.36
N LEU A 277 11.40 10.21 -29.20
CA LEU A 277 11.86 9.34 -30.29
C LEU A 277 12.20 10.11 -31.59
N LYS A 278 11.82 11.38 -31.71
CA LYS A 278 12.05 12.18 -32.90
C LYS A 278 13.43 12.86 -32.91
N ASP A 279 14.06 12.91 -31.74
CA ASP A 279 15.43 13.39 -31.52
C ASP A 279 16.41 12.20 -31.47
#